data_cac0880034857190e0ba859b4b24d423
#
_entry.id   cac0880034857190e0ba859b4b24d423
#
_cell.length_a   1.000
_cell.length_b   1.000
_cell.length_c   1.000
_cell.angle_alpha   90.00
_cell.angle_beta   90.00
_cell.angle_gamma   90.00
#
_symmetry.space_group_name_H-M   'P 1'
#
loop_
_entity.id
_entity.type
_entity.pdbx_description
1 polymer ?
#
loop_
_entity_poly.entity_id
_entity_poly.type
_entity_poly.pdbx_seq_one_letter_code
_entity_poly.pdbx_strand_id
1 'polypeptide(L)'
;WNKLSHVLTHEIMNTIAPIISLSQTLSAYPDNSEKTLRGLHIIQAQSERLLEFTESFRRLSYLPQPERKRFSLTALLQNLQELLSTDFQENQIHFTLTCQPEFIDMDGDENQLSQVLLNLLRNSIQALDGRTDGAIEIYAYRDEHISIDVTDNGPGIPDELQEKIFIPFFTTKSEGTGIGLSLCRQIIRNHNGHLSILESRPGKTIFHIDISL
;
A
#
# COMPACT_ATOMS: atom_id res chain seq x y z
N TRP A 1 3.50 13.02 -14.91
CA TRP A 1 2.14 13.08 -15.47
C TRP A 1 1.99 12.20 -16.70
N ASN A 2 2.89 12.24 -17.71
CA ASN A 2 2.77 11.42 -18.94
C ASN A 2 2.71 9.91 -18.67
N LYS A 3 3.52 9.36 -17.77
CA LYS A 3 3.44 7.92 -17.38
C LYS A 3 2.11 7.58 -16.68
N LEU A 4 1.62 8.47 -15.81
CA LEU A 4 0.37 8.27 -15.09
C LEU A 4 -0.84 8.30 -16.04
N SER A 5 -0.86 9.26 -16.97
CA SER A 5 -1.91 9.36 -18.00
C SER A 5 -1.95 8.14 -18.92
N HIS A 6 -0.77 7.59 -19.27
CA HIS A 6 -0.71 6.39 -20.12
C HIS A 6 -1.24 5.14 -19.39
N VAL A 7 -0.87 4.95 -18.11
CA VAL A 7 -1.39 3.85 -17.29
C VAL A 7 -2.89 3.99 -17.08
N LEU A 8 -3.38 5.21 -16.80
CA LEU A 8 -4.80 5.50 -16.65
C LEU A 8 -5.58 5.08 -17.91
N THR A 9 -5.14 5.53 -19.09
CA THR A 9 -5.79 5.21 -20.35
C THR A 9 -5.80 3.71 -20.62
N HIS A 10 -4.68 3.03 -20.35
CA HIS A 10 -4.54 1.60 -20.57
C HIS A 10 -5.46 0.77 -19.67
N GLU A 11 -5.51 1.07 -18.36
CA GLU A 11 -6.37 0.36 -17.41
C GLU A 11 -7.86 0.61 -17.65
N ILE A 12 -8.24 1.86 -17.97
CA ILE A 12 -9.62 2.18 -18.35
C ILE A 12 -10.02 1.40 -19.61
N MET A 13 -9.21 1.40 -20.65
CA MET A 13 -9.52 0.69 -21.91
C MET A 13 -9.61 -0.82 -21.70
N ASN A 14 -8.71 -1.40 -20.92
CA ASN A 14 -8.70 -2.84 -20.63
C ASN A 14 -9.94 -3.29 -19.84
N THR A 15 -10.52 -2.40 -19.04
CA THR A 15 -11.69 -2.71 -18.20
C THR A 15 -12.99 -2.43 -18.94
N ILE A 16 -13.06 -1.34 -19.73
CA ILE A 16 -14.28 -0.96 -20.47
C ILE A 16 -14.50 -1.84 -21.70
N ALA A 17 -13.46 -2.24 -22.43
CA ALA A 17 -13.61 -3.00 -23.68
C ALA A 17 -14.35 -4.34 -23.48
N PRO A 18 -14.04 -5.18 -22.45
CA PRO A 18 -14.82 -6.37 -22.16
C PRO A 18 -16.28 -6.08 -21.79
N ILE A 19 -16.56 -5.01 -21.05
CA ILE A 19 -17.92 -4.60 -20.68
C ILE A 19 -18.74 -4.30 -21.94
N ILE A 20 -18.20 -3.50 -22.85
CA ILE A 20 -18.86 -3.16 -24.12
C ILE A 20 -19.09 -4.41 -24.97
N SER A 21 -18.06 -5.25 -25.15
CA SER A 21 -18.14 -6.46 -25.98
C SER A 21 -19.18 -7.45 -25.44
N LEU A 22 -19.20 -7.69 -24.14
CA LEU A 22 -20.18 -8.59 -23.51
C LEU A 22 -21.59 -8.01 -23.55
N SER A 23 -21.76 -6.73 -23.30
CA SER A 23 -23.05 -6.04 -23.40
C SER A 23 -23.63 -6.16 -24.83
N GLN A 24 -22.82 -5.94 -25.87
CA GLN A 24 -23.21 -6.11 -27.27
C GLN A 24 -23.58 -7.56 -27.59
N THR A 25 -22.80 -8.54 -27.11
CA THR A 25 -23.07 -9.97 -27.33
C THR A 25 -24.36 -10.40 -26.67
N LEU A 26 -24.60 -9.98 -25.42
CA LEU A 26 -25.84 -10.29 -24.67
C LEU A 26 -27.07 -9.65 -25.32
N SER A 27 -26.93 -8.43 -25.87
CA SER A 27 -28.01 -7.75 -26.60
C SER A 27 -28.36 -8.44 -27.91
N ALA A 28 -27.36 -9.04 -28.57
CA ALA A 28 -27.56 -9.73 -29.88
C ALA A 28 -28.16 -11.16 -29.70
N TYR A 29 -27.97 -11.82 -28.57
CA TYR A 29 -28.40 -13.20 -28.34
C TYR A 29 -29.12 -13.37 -26.97
N PRO A 30 -30.35 -12.84 -26.81
CA PRO A 30 -31.05 -12.78 -25.52
C PRO A 30 -31.55 -14.13 -24.99
N ASP A 31 -31.64 -15.19 -25.80
CA ASP A 31 -32.37 -16.43 -25.48
C ASP A 31 -31.58 -17.47 -24.66
N ASN A 32 -30.36 -17.17 -24.19
CA ASN A 32 -29.59 -18.13 -23.39
C ASN A 32 -29.37 -17.61 -21.96
N SER A 33 -30.27 -17.99 -21.05
CA SER A 33 -30.27 -17.49 -19.67
C SER A 33 -28.97 -17.72 -18.90
N GLU A 34 -28.28 -18.86 -19.10
CA GLU A 34 -27.02 -19.18 -18.41
C GLU A 34 -25.86 -18.32 -18.92
N LYS A 35 -25.76 -18.18 -20.25
CA LYS A 35 -24.74 -17.28 -20.86
C LYS A 35 -24.99 -15.84 -20.51
N THR A 36 -26.24 -15.42 -20.42
CA THR A 36 -26.64 -14.07 -20.02
C THR A 36 -26.22 -13.78 -18.59
N LEU A 37 -26.53 -14.68 -17.64
CA LEU A 37 -26.12 -14.54 -16.25
C LEU A 37 -24.59 -14.47 -16.11
N ARG A 38 -23.87 -15.37 -16.77
CA ARG A 38 -22.41 -15.38 -16.77
C ARG A 38 -21.80 -14.07 -17.34
N GLY A 39 -22.38 -13.57 -18.42
CA GLY A 39 -21.98 -12.28 -19.01
C GLY A 39 -22.23 -11.11 -18.10
N LEU A 40 -23.37 -11.07 -17.40
CA LEU A 40 -23.70 -10.03 -16.43
C LEU A 40 -22.75 -10.07 -15.22
N HIS A 41 -22.39 -11.24 -14.71
CA HIS A 41 -21.37 -11.34 -13.65
C HIS A 41 -20.01 -10.81 -14.05
N ILE A 42 -19.59 -11.08 -15.29
CA ILE A 42 -18.32 -10.54 -15.81
C ILE A 42 -18.39 -9.01 -15.94
N ILE A 43 -19.50 -8.46 -16.46
CA ILE A 43 -19.73 -7.02 -16.57
C ILE A 43 -19.68 -6.38 -15.17
N GLN A 44 -20.34 -6.96 -14.20
CA GLN A 44 -20.34 -6.49 -12.82
C GLN A 44 -18.92 -6.47 -12.25
N ALA A 45 -18.19 -7.58 -12.31
CA ALA A 45 -16.83 -7.68 -11.81
C ALA A 45 -15.87 -6.66 -12.47
N GLN A 46 -15.99 -6.44 -13.80
CA GLN A 46 -15.19 -5.43 -14.48
C GLN A 46 -15.58 -4.01 -14.07
N SER A 47 -16.86 -3.74 -13.81
CA SER A 47 -17.33 -2.43 -13.36
C SER A 47 -16.84 -2.13 -11.94
N GLU A 48 -16.85 -3.12 -11.06
CA GLU A 48 -16.31 -3.01 -9.69
C GLU A 48 -14.79 -2.71 -9.73
N ARG A 49 -14.03 -3.44 -10.57
CA ARG A 49 -12.59 -3.15 -10.79
C ARG A 49 -12.33 -1.74 -11.28
N LEU A 50 -13.17 -1.23 -12.21
CA LEU A 50 -13.03 0.14 -12.72
C LEU A 50 -13.33 1.16 -11.62
N LEU A 51 -14.32 0.91 -10.77
CA LEU A 51 -14.64 1.76 -9.63
C LEU A 51 -13.46 1.82 -8.64
N GLU A 52 -12.92 0.68 -8.23
CA GLU A 52 -11.73 0.60 -7.38
C GLU A 52 -10.53 1.33 -7.98
N PHE A 53 -10.29 1.14 -9.28
CA PHE A 53 -9.22 1.83 -9.98
C PHE A 53 -9.41 3.35 -9.96
N THR A 54 -10.62 3.85 -10.25
CA THR A 54 -10.91 5.30 -10.26
C THR A 54 -10.82 5.93 -8.87
N GLU A 55 -11.27 5.24 -7.84
CA GLU A 55 -11.11 5.67 -6.44
C GLU A 55 -9.64 5.73 -6.04
N SER A 56 -8.89 4.73 -6.42
CA SER A 56 -7.47 4.61 -6.19
C SER A 56 -6.68 5.73 -6.89
N PHE A 57 -7.03 6.02 -8.15
CA PHE A 57 -6.48 7.14 -8.90
C PHE A 57 -6.82 8.49 -8.25
N ARG A 58 -8.05 8.65 -7.76
CA ARG A 58 -8.48 9.85 -7.04
C ARG A 58 -7.65 10.07 -5.78
N ARG A 59 -7.43 9.02 -4.96
CA ARG A 59 -6.59 9.10 -3.75
C ARG A 59 -5.16 9.55 -4.05
N LEU A 60 -4.59 9.06 -5.16
CA LEU A 60 -3.23 9.45 -5.58
C LEU A 60 -3.19 10.89 -6.14
N SER A 61 -4.22 11.29 -6.91
CA SER A 61 -4.27 12.60 -7.59
C SER A 61 -4.66 13.75 -6.67
N TYR A 62 -5.45 13.48 -5.65
CA TYR A 62 -6.02 14.48 -4.73
C TYR A 62 -5.63 14.20 -3.28
N LEU A 63 -4.35 13.89 -3.05
CA LEU A 63 -3.85 13.82 -1.67
C LEU A 63 -3.91 15.24 -1.07
N PRO A 64 -4.69 15.46 0.01
CA PRO A 64 -4.76 16.76 0.66
C PRO A 64 -3.41 17.14 1.26
N GLN A 65 -3.16 18.45 1.37
CA GLN A 65 -1.99 18.93 2.11
C GLN A 65 -2.07 18.45 3.57
N PRO A 66 -0.94 18.07 4.19
CA PRO A 66 -0.94 17.57 5.56
C PRO A 66 -1.40 18.64 6.55
N GLU A 67 -2.36 18.30 7.40
CA GLU A 67 -2.76 19.09 8.56
C GLU A 67 -1.78 18.88 9.69
N ARG A 68 -0.63 19.56 9.63
CA ARG A 68 0.46 19.37 10.58
C ARG A 68 0.06 19.84 11.97
N LYS A 69 0.23 18.94 12.94
CA LYS A 69 0.05 19.19 14.39
C LYS A 69 1.14 18.44 15.13
N ARG A 70 1.47 18.92 16.32
CA ARG A 70 2.38 18.18 17.22
C ARG A 70 1.64 16.98 17.80
N PHE A 71 2.20 15.80 17.69
CA PHE A 71 1.68 14.55 18.25
C PHE A 71 2.82 13.62 18.66
N SER A 72 2.50 12.56 19.42
CA SER A 72 3.47 11.55 19.84
C SER A 72 3.57 10.44 18.80
N LEU A 73 4.70 10.34 18.09
CA LEU A 73 5.00 9.24 17.20
C LEU A 73 5.02 7.90 17.94
N THR A 74 5.59 7.87 19.17
CA THR A 74 5.62 6.66 19.98
C THR A 74 4.20 6.15 20.26
N ALA A 75 3.26 7.03 20.64
CA ALA A 75 1.88 6.65 20.87
C ALA A 75 1.19 6.15 19.59
N LEU A 76 1.43 6.80 18.47
CA LEU A 76 0.92 6.34 17.16
C LEU A 76 1.41 4.91 16.85
N LEU A 77 2.71 4.63 17.03
CA LEU A 77 3.27 3.29 16.78
C LEU A 77 2.70 2.23 17.71
N GLN A 78 2.49 2.56 18.98
CA GLN A 78 1.84 1.67 19.97
C GLN A 78 0.37 1.38 19.59
N ASN A 79 -0.38 2.40 19.16
CA ASN A 79 -1.76 2.22 18.69
C ASN A 79 -1.84 1.33 17.46
N LEU A 80 -0.87 1.42 16.54
CA LEU A 80 -0.78 0.55 15.37
C LEU A 80 -0.44 -0.90 15.74
N GLN A 81 0.45 -1.10 16.72
CA GLN A 81 0.74 -2.43 17.27
C GLN A 81 -0.51 -3.07 17.87
N GLU A 82 -1.28 -2.32 18.64
CA GLU A 82 -2.54 -2.81 19.23
C GLU A 82 -3.58 -3.14 18.17
N LEU A 83 -3.75 -2.23 17.18
CA LEU A 83 -4.69 -2.40 16.07
C LEU A 83 -4.42 -3.66 15.26
N LEU A 84 -3.15 -4.00 15.01
CA LEU A 84 -2.74 -5.16 14.22
C LEU A 84 -2.43 -6.40 15.07
N SER A 85 -2.68 -6.36 16.37
CA SER A 85 -2.35 -7.47 17.27
C SER A 85 -3.01 -8.79 16.88
N THR A 86 -4.26 -8.76 16.44
CA THR A 86 -4.98 -9.94 15.94
C THR A 86 -4.34 -10.47 14.65
N ASP A 87 -4.02 -9.58 13.69
CA ASP A 87 -3.36 -9.97 12.43
C ASP A 87 -2.01 -10.64 12.72
N PHE A 88 -1.23 -10.11 13.67
CA PHE A 88 0.05 -10.71 14.06
C PHE A 88 -0.13 -12.09 14.69
N GLN A 89 -1.14 -12.28 15.55
CA GLN A 89 -1.41 -13.57 16.19
C GLN A 89 -1.88 -14.61 15.18
N GLU A 90 -2.85 -14.27 14.31
CA GLU A 90 -3.40 -15.18 13.30
C GLU A 90 -2.34 -15.64 12.29
N ASN A 91 -1.39 -14.76 11.93
CA ASN A 91 -0.30 -15.06 11.01
C ASN A 91 0.98 -15.55 11.73
N GLN A 92 0.96 -15.79 13.04
CA GLN A 92 2.10 -16.24 13.85
C GLN A 92 3.35 -15.34 13.70
N ILE A 93 3.12 -14.02 13.64
CA ILE A 93 4.18 -13.03 13.47
C ILE A 93 4.67 -12.52 14.82
N HIS A 94 5.98 -12.59 15.05
CA HIS A 94 6.63 -11.92 16.17
C HIS A 94 6.85 -10.44 15.86
N PHE A 95 6.15 -9.57 16.58
CA PHE A 95 6.26 -8.12 16.38
C PHE A 95 7.09 -7.47 17.49
N THR A 96 8.02 -6.58 17.11
CA THR A 96 8.86 -5.80 18.04
C THR A 96 8.78 -4.32 17.68
N LEU A 97 8.61 -3.47 18.71
CA LEU A 97 8.64 -2.01 18.60
C LEU A 97 9.70 -1.43 19.51
N THR A 98 10.64 -0.68 18.94
CA THR A 98 11.69 0.02 19.68
C THR A 98 11.70 1.49 19.28
N CYS A 99 11.71 2.39 20.27
CA CYS A 99 11.82 3.84 20.07
C CYS A 99 13.06 4.38 20.81
N GLN A 100 13.84 5.22 20.13
CA GLN A 100 15.04 5.87 20.70
C GLN A 100 15.07 7.37 20.35
N PRO A 101 14.83 8.29 21.32
CA PRO A 101 14.47 8.04 22.73
C PRO A 101 13.11 7.33 22.87
N GLU A 102 12.79 6.85 24.05
CA GLU A 102 11.54 6.14 24.37
C GLU A 102 10.29 6.94 23.93
N PHE A 103 10.34 8.26 24.04
CA PHE A 103 9.27 9.17 23.65
C PHE A 103 9.75 10.08 22.52
N ILE A 104 9.09 9.99 21.35
CA ILE A 104 9.36 10.79 20.18
C ILE A 104 8.11 11.60 19.85
N ASP A 105 8.19 12.93 19.95
CA ASP A 105 7.19 13.86 19.43
C ASP A 105 7.62 14.37 18.07
N MET A 106 6.65 14.61 17.19
CA MET A 106 6.90 15.19 15.85
C MET A 106 5.77 16.13 15.42
N ASP A 107 6.08 16.99 14.44
CA ASP A 107 5.09 17.79 13.72
C ASP A 107 4.73 17.10 12.40
N GLY A 108 3.45 16.79 12.22
CA GLY A 108 2.97 16.11 11.02
C GLY A 108 1.46 15.91 11.03
N ASP A 109 0.97 15.29 9.98
CA ASP A 109 -0.41 14.81 9.91
C ASP A 109 -0.44 13.35 10.39
N GLU A 110 -0.90 13.16 11.64
CA GLU A 110 -0.96 11.85 12.28
C GLU A 110 -1.75 10.83 11.47
N ASN A 111 -2.86 11.25 10.83
CA ASN A 111 -3.69 10.35 10.02
C ASN A 111 -2.96 9.90 8.75
N GLN A 112 -2.28 10.82 8.05
CA GLN A 112 -1.52 10.47 6.86
C GLN A 112 -0.32 9.59 7.20
N LEU A 113 0.39 9.85 8.29
CA LEU A 113 1.52 9.02 8.74
C LEU A 113 1.05 7.65 9.24
N SER A 114 -0.08 7.58 9.94
CA SER A 114 -0.74 6.31 10.28
C SER A 114 -1.05 5.49 9.04
N GLN A 115 -1.57 6.11 7.99
CA GLN A 115 -1.85 5.45 6.72
C GLN A 115 -0.59 4.87 6.06
N VAL A 116 0.53 5.61 6.09
CA VAL A 116 1.82 5.11 5.59
C VAL A 116 2.26 3.86 6.36
N LEU A 117 2.32 3.96 7.69
CA LEU A 117 2.78 2.88 8.54
C LEU A 117 1.89 1.64 8.43
N LEU A 118 0.57 1.81 8.43
CA LEU A 118 -0.38 0.72 8.19
C LEU A 118 -0.15 0.03 6.85
N ASN A 119 0.11 0.80 5.79
CA ASN A 119 0.37 0.22 4.47
C ASN A 119 1.68 -0.59 4.45
N LEU A 120 2.74 -0.09 5.09
CA LEU A 120 4.01 -0.82 5.19
C LEU A 120 3.84 -2.09 6.02
N LEU A 121 3.20 -2.01 7.20
CA LEU A 121 2.94 -3.17 8.07
C LEU A 121 2.08 -4.24 7.38
N ARG A 122 1.02 -3.85 6.69
CA ARG A 122 0.20 -4.79 5.91
C ARG A 122 0.98 -5.44 4.77
N ASN A 123 1.88 -4.70 4.12
CA ASN A 123 2.77 -5.27 3.11
C ASN A 123 3.72 -6.32 3.72
N SER A 124 4.26 -6.05 4.91
CA SER A 124 5.12 -6.99 5.65
C SER A 124 4.32 -8.24 6.09
N ILE A 125 3.11 -8.08 6.65
CA ILE A 125 2.24 -9.21 7.02
C ILE A 125 1.97 -10.10 5.80
N GLN A 126 1.60 -9.51 4.66
CA GLN A 126 1.36 -10.25 3.42
C GLN A 126 2.62 -10.93 2.86
N ALA A 127 3.81 -10.33 3.04
CA ALA A 127 5.07 -10.94 2.63
C ALA A 127 5.44 -12.16 3.49
N LEU A 128 4.86 -12.27 4.68
CA LEU A 128 5.06 -13.36 5.64
C LEU A 128 3.97 -14.42 5.59
N ASP A 129 3.01 -14.31 4.67
CA ASP A 129 1.91 -15.27 4.53
C ASP A 129 2.44 -16.71 4.35
N GLY A 130 1.89 -17.64 5.13
CA GLY A 130 2.29 -19.05 5.16
C GLY A 130 3.63 -19.34 5.88
N ARG A 131 4.27 -18.36 6.52
CA ARG A 131 5.48 -18.58 7.34
C ARG A 131 5.11 -18.83 8.80
N THR A 132 5.90 -19.68 9.45
CA THR A 132 5.77 -19.97 10.90
C THR A 132 6.80 -19.25 11.76
N ASP A 133 7.79 -18.59 11.12
CA ASP A 133 8.87 -17.85 11.73
C ASP A 133 8.82 -16.35 11.39
N GLY A 134 7.61 -15.85 11.06
CA GLY A 134 7.40 -14.47 10.66
C GLY A 134 7.83 -13.48 11.76
N ALA A 135 8.59 -12.46 11.38
CA ALA A 135 9.03 -11.40 12.29
C ALA A 135 8.91 -10.03 11.60
N ILE A 136 8.36 -9.06 12.34
CA ILE A 136 8.28 -7.66 11.94
C ILE A 136 8.83 -6.82 13.08
N GLU A 137 9.74 -5.89 12.75
CA GLU A 137 10.31 -4.94 13.70
C GLU A 137 10.08 -3.52 13.20
N ILE A 138 9.66 -2.63 14.11
CA ILE A 138 9.72 -1.19 13.92
C ILE A 138 10.80 -0.63 14.84
N TYR A 139 11.76 0.07 14.23
CA TYR A 139 12.75 0.86 14.95
C TYR A 139 12.60 2.33 14.58
N ALA A 140 12.12 3.15 15.54
CA ALA A 140 11.97 4.58 15.37
C ALA A 140 13.03 5.31 16.19
N TYR A 141 13.76 6.23 15.58
CA TYR A 141 14.78 7.01 16.27
C TYR A 141 14.76 8.48 15.85
N ARG A 142 15.23 9.33 16.75
CA ARG A 142 15.31 10.77 16.55
C ARG A 142 16.71 11.27 16.90
N ASP A 143 17.33 11.87 15.89
CA ASP A 143 18.55 12.69 16.03
C ASP A 143 18.30 14.07 15.41
N GLU A 144 18.96 14.41 14.31
CA GLU A 144 18.70 15.61 13.48
C GLU A 144 17.42 15.44 12.63
N HIS A 145 16.97 14.21 12.43
CA HIS A 145 15.79 13.79 11.69
C HIS A 145 14.97 12.84 12.54
N ILE A 146 13.75 12.53 12.10
CA ILE A 146 12.99 11.40 12.59
C ILE A 146 13.07 10.29 11.55
N SER A 147 13.62 9.16 11.96
CA SER A 147 13.76 7.98 11.12
C SER A 147 12.93 6.83 11.65
N ILE A 148 12.30 6.08 10.75
CA ILE A 148 11.49 4.91 11.08
C ILE A 148 11.86 3.80 10.11
N ASP A 149 12.38 2.69 10.65
CA ASP A 149 12.65 1.47 9.91
C ASP A 149 11.52 0.46 10.18
N VAL A 150 10.91 -0.03 9.10
CA VAL A 150 9.97 -1.15 9.14
C VAL A 150 10.66 -2.34 8.50
N THR A 151 11.01 -3.33 9.32
CA THR A 151 11.76 -4.51 8.89
C THR A 151 10.87 -5.75 8.93
N ASP A 152 10.95 -6.59 7.89
CA ASP A 152 10.37 -7.93 7.89
C ASP A 152 11.41 -8.98 7.46
N ASN A 153 11.20 -10.22 7.88
CA ASN A 153 12.03 -11.36 7.50
C ASN A 153 11.43 -12.17 6.33
N GLY A 154 10.69 -11.50 5.46
CA GLY A 154 10.03 -12.08 4.29
C GLY A 154 10.99 -12.50 3.17
N PRO A 155 10.46 -12.81 1.98
CA PRO A 155 11.23 -13.30 0.84
C PRO A 155 12.18 -12.27 0.23
N GLY A 156 12.03 -10.99 0.60
CA GLY A 156 12.73 -9.88 -0.02
C GLY A 156 12.07 -9.41 -1.31
N ILE A 157 12.59 -8.32 -1.86
CA ILE A 157 12.15 -7.70 -3.11
C ILE A 157 13.32 -7.76 -4.09
N PRO A 158 13.18 -8.43 -5.24
CA PRO A 158 14.23 -8.48 -6.27
C PRO A 158 14.72 -7.10 -6.68
N ASP A 159 16.01 -6.92 -6.91
CA ASP A 159 16.65 -5.64 -7.19
C ASP A 159 15.97 -4.89 -8.36
N GLU A 160 15.57 -5.62 -9.40
CA GLU A 160 14.88 -5.09 -10.57
C GLU A 160 13.48 -4.56 -10.27
N LEU A 161 12.89 -4.88 -9.11
CA LEU A 161 11.57 -4.45 -8.67
C LEU A 161 11.62 -3.34 -7.63
N GLN A 162 12.73 -3.13 -6.92
CA GLN A 162 12.83 -2.20 -5.79
C GLN A 162 12.45 -0.76 -6.15
N GLU A 163 12.81 -0.29 -7.35
CA GLU A 163 12.36 1.02 -7.84
C GLU A 163 10.93 0.98 -8.41
N LYS A 164 10.54 -0.16 -9.00
CA LYS A 164 9.24 -0.30 -9.66
C LYS A 164 8.07 -0.34 -8.69
N ILE A 165 8.27 -0.91 -7.48
CA ILE A 165 7.20 -1.00 -6.47
C ILE A 165 6.64 0.36 -6.01
N PHE A 166 7.38 1.45 -6.25
CA PHE A 166 6.93 2.80 -5.98
C PHE A 166 6.25 3.49 -7.19
N ILE A 167 6.22 2.82 -8.34
CA ILE A 167 5.49 3.32 -9.52
C ILE A 167 4.00 3.08 -9.29
N PRO A 168 3.14 4.10 -9.43
CA PRO A 168 1.70 3.90 -9.29
C PRO A 168 1.18 2.78 -10.18
N PHE A 169 0.25 1.97 -9.64
CA PHE A 169 -0.38 0.82 -10.31
C PHE A 169 0.56 -0.36 -10.62
N PHE A 170 1.81 -0.29 -10.21
CA PHE A 170 2.69 -1.44 -10.27
C PHE A 170 2.41 -2.38 -9.11
N THR A 171 2.09 -3.62 -9.41
CA THR A 171 1.87 -4.67 -8.40
C THR A 171 2.30 -6.02 -8.94
N THR A 172 2.83 -6.85 -8.06
CA THR A 172 3.10 -8.28 -8.30
C THR A 172 2.00 -9.17 -7.72
N LYS A 173 1.01 -8.58 -7.04
CA LYS A 173 -0.08 -9.27 -6.35
C LYS A 173 -1.33 -9.30 -7.23
N SER A 174 -2.08 -10.41 -7.22
CA SER A 174 -3.30 -10.58 -8.01
C SER A 174 -4.42 -9.61 -7.61
N GLU A 175 -4.51 -9.25 -6.34
CA GLU A 175 -5.56 -8.38 -5.78
C GLU A 175 -5.03 -7.00 -5.32
N GLY A 176 -3.80 -6.67 -5.67
CA GLY A 176 -3.19 -5.41 -5.28
C GLY A 176 -3.51 -4.28 -6.26
N THR A 177 -3.94 -3.11 -5.77
CA THR A 177 -4.16 -1.91 -6.59
C THR A 177 -2.85 -1.27 -7.10
N GLY A 178 -1.70 -1.64 -6.53
CA GLY A 178 -0.39 -1.08 -6.87
C GLY A 178 -0.20 0.41 -6.49
N ILE A 179 -1.06 0.96 -5.62
CA ILE A 179 -1.03 2.39 -5.25
C ILE A 179 -0.41 2.61 -3.89
N GLY A 180 -0.49 1.63 -2.99
CA GLY A 180 -0.12 1.80 -1.60
C GLY A 180 1.26 2.45 -1.39
N LEU A 181 2.31 1.87 -1.96
CA LEU A 181 3.68 2.38 -1.79
C LEU A 181 3.92 3.73 -2.50
N SER A 182 3.30 3.95 -3.65
CA SER A 182 3.39 5.25 -4.35
C SER A 182 2.70 6.37 -3.55
N LEU A 183 1.56 6.08 -2.93
CA LEU A 183 0.86 6.98 -2.02
C LEU A 183 1.69 7.26 -0.77
N CYS A 184 2.30 6.22 -0.16
CA CYS A 184 3.21 6.39 0.98
C CYS A 184 4.36 7.35 0.65
N ARG A 185 5.02 7.14 -0.51
CA ARG A 185 6.12 8.01 -0.96
C ARG A 185 5.65 9.46 -1.13
N GLN A 186 4.43 9.69 -1.63
CA GLN A 186 3.87 11.03 -1.79
C GLN A 186 3.53 11.68 -0.43
N ILE A 187 2.94 10.93 0.50
CA ILE A 187 2.65 11.40 1.86
C ILE A 187 3.96 11.82 2.55
N ILE A 188 4.97 10.95 2.54
CA ILE A 188 6.26 11.22 3.17
C ILE A 188 6.95 12.44 2.53
N ARG A 189 6.89 12.59 1.20
CA ARG A 189 7.37 13.80 0.52
C ARG A 189 6.67 15.08 0.98
N ASN A 190 5.34 15.03 1.18
CA ASN A 190 4.57 16.17 1.68
C ASN A 190 4.93 16.51 3.14
N HIS A 191 5.54 15.55 3.86
CA HIS A 191 6.11 15.75 5.21
C HIS A 191 7.60 16.13 5.19
N ASN A 192 8.14 16.54 4.04
CA ASN A 192 9.56 16.87 3.84
C ASN A 192 10.49 15.67 4.12
N GLY A 193 10.02 14.47 3.84
CA GLY A 193 10.73 13.24 4.10
C GLY A 193 11.01 12.42 2.84
N HIS A 194 11.66 11.29 3.05
CA HIS A 194 11.99 10.31 2.03
C HIS A 194 11.58 8.90 2.48
N LEU A 195 11.01 8.12 1.56
CA LEU A 195 10.71 6.69 1.75
C LEU A 195 11.54 5.88 0.75
N SER A 196 12.34 4.96 1.26
CA SER A 196 13.24 4.10 0.47
C SER A 196 13.27 2.67 1.00
N ILE A 197 13.89 1.78 0.24
CA ILE A 197 14.35 0.47 0.71
C ILE A 197 15.81 0.65 1.11
N LEU A 198 16.13 0.39 2.38
CA LEU A 198 17.48 0.42 2.88
C LEU A 198 18.24 -0.88 2.58
N GLU A 199 17.56 -1.99 2.73
CA GLU A 199 18.06 -3.33 2.44
C GLU A 199 16.90 -4.23 2.01
N SER A 200 17.10 -5.09 0.99
CA SER A 200 16.14 -6.13 0.68
C SER A 200 16.84 -7.35 0.10
N ARG A 201 16.67 -8.48 0.77
CA ARG A 201 17.15 -9.81 0.40
C ARG A 201 16.26 -10.88 1.05
N PRO A 202 16.32 -12.15 0.63
CA PRO A 202 15.62 -13.22 1.33
C PRO A 202 15.94 -13.23 2.83
N GLY A 203 14.91 -13.16 3.66
CA GLY A 203 15.02 -13.11 5.12
C GLY A 203 15.18 -11.70 5.70
N LYS A 204 15.19 -10.64 4.88
CA LYS A 204 15.25 -9.27 5.39
C LYS A 204 14.81 -8.23 4.35
N THR A 205 13.78 -7.44 4.67
CA THR A 205 13.43 -6.23 3.93
C THR A 205 13.31 -5.08 4.92
N ILE A 206 13.93 -3.94 4.63
CA ILE A 206 13.84 -2.71 5.44
C ILE A 206 13.27 -1.59 4.59
N PHE A 207 12.06 -1.14 4.91
CA PHE A 207 11.53 0.13 4.45
C PHE A 207 11.96 1.22 5.42
N HIS A 208 12.64 2.22 4.91
CA HIS A 208 13.19 3.34 5.66
C HIS A 208 12.43 4.62 5.36
N ILE A 209 11.94 5.28 6.39
CA ILE A 209 11.32 6.60 6.36
C ILE A 209 12.28 7.56 7.05
N ASP A 210 12.61 8.66 6.40
CA ASP A 210 13.35 9.78 6.97
C ASP A 210 12.52 11.06 6.84
N ILE A 211 12.33 11.81 7.92
CA ILE A 211 11.54 13.06 7.94
C ILE A 211 12.38 14.15 8.60
N SER A 212 12.65 15.22 7.85
CA SER A 212 13.33 16.40 8.38
C SER A 212 12.45 17.14 9.40
N LEU A 213 13.07 17.56 10.52
CA LEU A 213 12.42 18.30 11.61
C LEU A 213 12.20 19.76 11.25
#